data_943a06d2b5a53f20e1227c7350a433a2
#
_entry.id   943a06d2b5a53f20e1227c7350a433a2
#
_cell.length_a   1.000
_cell.length_b   1.000
_cell.length_c   1.000
_cell.angle_alpha   90.00
_cell.angle_beta   90.00
_cell.angle_gamma   90.00
#
_symmetry.space_group_name_H-M   'P 1'
#
loop_
_entity.id
_entity.type
_entity.pdbx_description
1 polymer ?
#
loop_
_entity_poly.entity_id
_entity_poly.type
_entity_poly.pdbx_seq_one_letter_code
_entity_poly.pdbx_strand_id
1 'polypeptide(L)'
;MSTKIKFSDSAKTFIEDKINDMFDMCGDIYGAVISSVDGHLVLDVVKRELPVKKISAMTSSLMALGETVSKESDQGNCQYVSVINENGRVMVLRVGDSLTLTTLSTQDSNLGMVLSASTKATADIAEALQQN
;
A
#
# COMPACT_ATOMS: atom_id res chain seq x y z
N MET A 1 16.57 10.84 -12.64
CA MET A 1 16.31 9.65 -13.44
C MET A 1 15.55 8.63 -12.60
N SER A 2 14.32 8.36 -12.96
CA SER A 2 13.55 7.40 -12.18
C SER A 2 14.06 5.99 -12.49
N THR A 3 14.48 5.30 -11.46
CA THR A 3 14.85 3.90 -11.57
C THR A 3 13.59 3.07 -11.38
N LYS A 4 13.14 2.45 -12.46
CA LYS A 4 12.10 1.45 -12.36
C LYS A 4 12.65 0.29 -11.56
N ILE A 5 12.04 0.01 -10.41
CA ILE A 5 12.39 -1.17 -9.64
C ILE A 5 11.85 -2.38 -10.38
N LYS A 6 12.76 -3.29 -10.74
CA LYS A 6 12.38 -4.54 -11.40
C LYS A 6 12.34 -5.66 -10.38
N PHE A 7 11.24 -6.37 -10.34
CA PHE A 7 11.07 -7.53 -9.48
C PHE A 7 11.04 -8.78 -10.33
N SER A 8 11.65 -9.85 -9.82
CA SER A 8 11.56 -11.16 -10.44
C SER A 8 10.11 -11.66 -10.39
N ASP A 9 9.78 -12.61 -11.23
CA ASP A 9 8.44 -13.21 -11.22
C ASP A 9 8.15 -13.89 -9.88
N SER A 10 9.15 -14.51 -9.25
CA SER A 10 8.97 -15.13 -7.95
C SER A 10 8.70 -14.09 -6.86
N ALA A 11 9.37 -12.92 -6.92
CA ALA A 11 9.11 -11.84 -5.97
C ALA A 11 7.70 -11.30 -6.14
N LYS A 12 7.24 -11.10 -7.37
CA LYS A 12 5.87 -10.65 -7.64
C LYS A 12 4.84 -11.65 -7.16
N THR A 13 5.06 -12.93 -7.38
CA THR A 13 4.18 -14.00 -6.91
C THR A 13 4.08 -13.99 -5.37
N PHE A 14 5.22 -13.83 -4.70
CA PHE A 14 5.24 -13.73 -3.24
C PHE A 14 4.40 -12.54 -2.74
N ILE A 15 4.58 -11.38 -3.37
CA ILE A 15 3.83 -10.17 -3.01
C ILE A 15 2.33 -10.40 -3.23
N GLU A 16 1.95 -10.98 -4.36
CA GLU A 16 0.54 -11.29 -4.66
C GLU A 16 -0.05 -12.25 -3.62
N ASP A 17 0.71 -13.26 -3.19
CA ASP A 17 0.27 -14.20 -2.17
C ASP A 17 -0.02 -13.48 -0.84
N LYS A 18 0.84 -12.53 -0.46
CA LYS A 18 0.64 -11.76 0.77
C LYS A 18 -0.55 -10.82 0.66
N ILE A 19 -0.79 -10.26 -0.52
CA ILE A 19 -1.98 -9.46 -0.78
C ILE A 19 -3.25 -10.32 -0.69
N ASN A 20 -3.22 -11.53 -1.24
CA ASN A 20 -4.37 -12.43 -1.16
C ASN A 20 -4.62 -12.88 0.28
N ASP A 21 -3.58 -13.10 1.08
CA ASP A 21 -3.73 -13.37 2.51
C ASP A 21 -4.43 -12.18 3.21
N MET A 22 -4.09 -10.97 2.82
CA MET A 22 -4.71 -9.76 3.35
C MET A 22 -6.22 -9.72 3.00
N PHE A 23 -6.59 -10.06 1.78
CA PHE A 23 -7.99 -10.15 1.37
C PHE A 23 -8.74 -11.22 2.19
N ASP A 24 -8.10 -12.36 2.44
CA ASP A 24 -8.68 -13.43 3.24
C ASP A 24 -8.89 -12.99 4.70
N MET A 25 -7.98 -12.19 5.21
CA MET A 25 -8.04 -11.68 6.57
C MET A 25 -9.11 -10.60 6.73
N CYS A 26 -9.33 -9.79 5.69
CA CYS A 26 -10.30 -8.71 5.72
C CYS A 26 -11.04 -8.62 4.37
N GLY A 27 -12.20 -9.24 4.30
CA GLY A 27 -12.99 -9.33 3.07
C GLY A 27 -13.54 -8.00 2.56
N ASP A 28 -13.50 -6.95 3.38
CA ASP A 28 -13.95 -5.61 3.00
C ASP A 28 -12.91 -4.86 2.17
N ILE A 29 -11.67 -5.37 2.10
CA ILE A 29 -10.64 -4.83 1.21
C ILE A 29 -10.91 -5.37 -0.19
N TYR A 30 -11.09 -4.47 -1.16
CA TYR A 30 -11.38 -4.88 -2.55
C TYR A 30 -10.24 -4.54 -3.52
N GLY A 31 -9.19 -3.93 -3.04
CA GLY A 31 -8.07 -3.59 -3.90
C GLY A 31 -6.80 -3.35 -3.12
N ALA A 32 -5.69 -3.70 -3.74
CA ALA A 32 -4.36 -3.42 -3.23
C ALA A 32 -3.45 -3.05 -4.38
N VAL A 33 -2.68 -1.99 -4.20
CA VAL A 33 -1.78 -1.47 -5.23
C VAL A 33 -0.40 -1.33 -4.60
N ILE A 34 0.59 -1.97 -5.20
CA ILE A 34 1.99 -1.82 -4.81
C ILE A 34 2.65 -0.88 -5.81
N SER A 35 3.24 0.18 -5.30
CA SER A 35 3.95 1.16 -6.14
C SER A 35 5.32 1.45 -5.54
N SER A 36 6.22 1.99 -6.38
CA SER A 36 7.48 2.50 -5.89
C SER A 36 7.24 3.83 -5.17
N VAL A 37 8.21 4.27 -4.38
CA VAL A 37 8.13 5.57 -3.70
C VAL A 37 8.04 6.74 -4.69
N ASP A 38 8.49 6.52 -5.93
CA ASP A 38 8.41 7.50 -7.02
C ASP A 38 7.07 7.49 -7.75
N GLY A 39 6.15 6.62 -7.36
CA GLY A 39 4.81 6.60 -7.93
C GLY A 39 4.60 5.67 -9.12
N HIS A 40 5.55 4.78 -9.41
CA HIS A 40 5.40 3.80 -10.49
C HIS A 40 4.70 2.55 -9.99
N LEU A 41 3.72 2.07 -10.76
CA LEU A 41 3.01 0.84 -10.44
C LEU A 41 3.96 -0.35 -10.54
N VAL A 42 4.00 -1.18 -9.49
CA VAL A 42 4.74 -2.44 -9.48
C VAL A 42 3.79 -3.60 -9.77
N LEU A 43 2.72 -3.71 -9.00
CA LEU A 43 1.65 -4.68 -9.26
C LEU A 43 0.39 -4.26 -8.54
N ASP A 44 -0.73 -4.82 -8.96
CA ASP A 44 -2.01 -4.55 -8.32
C ASP A 44 -2.86 -5.81 -8.30
N VAL A 45 -3.71 -5.90 -7.29
CA VAL A 45 -4.77 -6.90 -7.23
C VAL A 45 -6.05 -6.16 -6.87
N VAL A 46 -6.91 -5.94 -7.84
CA VAL A 46 -8.14 -5.18 -7.64
C VAL A 46 -9.33 -5.99 -8.14
N LYS A 47 -10.44 -5.92 -7.39
CA LYS A 47 -11.66 -6.69 -7.70
C LYS A 47 -12.64 -5.90 -8.56
N ARG A 48 -12.26 -4.70 -8.98
CA ARG A 48 -13.03 -3.87 -9.89
C ARG A 48 -12.07 -3.07 -10.76
N GLU A 49 -12.55 -2.58 -11.90
CA GLU A 49 -11.72 -1.80 -12.81
C GLU A 49 -11.42 -0.42 -12.21
N LEU A 50 -10.14 -0.10 -12.07
CA LEU A 50 -9.66 1.13 -11.46
C LEU A 50 -8.42 1.64 -12.20
N PRO A 51 -8.20 2.97 -12.23
CA PRO A 51 -7.01 3.54 -12.88
C PRO A 51 -5.79 3.39 -11.95
N VAL A 52 -5.28 2.17 -11.85
CA VAL A 52 -4.24 1.82 -10.86
C VAL A 52 -2.93 2.58 -11.03
N LYS A 53 -2.57 2.95 -12.26
CA LYS A 53 -1.35 3.76 -12.49
C LYS A 53 -1.51 5.17 -11.92
N LYS A 54 -2.68 5.78 -12.09
CA LYS A 54 -2.97 7.09 -11.50
C LYS A 54 -3.00 7.00 -9.99
N ILE A 55 -3.64 5.97 -9.45
CA ILE A 55 -3.70 5.74 -8.01
C ILE A 55 -2.29 5.60 -7.44
N SER A 56 -1.41 4.85 -8.11
CA SER A 56 -0.02 4.68 -7.68
C SER A 56 0.71 6.01 -7.56
N ALA A 57 0.58 6.87 -8.57
CA ALA A 57 1.23 8.18 -8.56
C ALA A 57 0.68 9.06 -7.44
N MET A 58 -0.64 9.07 -7.28
CA MET A 58 -1.31 9.92 -6.30
C MET A 58 -1.06 9.47 -4.86
N THR A 59 -1.11 8.17 -4.59
CA THR A 59 -0.92 7.66 -3.23
C THR A 59 0.54 7.73 -2.79
N SER A 60 1.49 7.61 -3.70
CA SER A 60 2.90 7.82 -3.39
C SER A 60 3.16 9.26 -2.99
N SER A 61 2.53 10.22 -3.69
CA SER A 61 2.61 11.63 -3.33
C SER A 61 1.94 11.91 -1.98
N LEU A 62 0.81 11.27 -1.75
CA LEU A 62 0.09 11.41 -0.48
C LEU A 62 0.93 10.91 0.70
N MET A 63 1.61 9.78 0.53
CA MET A 63 2.51 9.25 1.55
C MET A 63 3.68 10.20 1.81
N ALA A 64 4.28 10.73 0.75
CA ALA A 64 5.38 11.69 0.87
C ALA A 64 4.95 12.95 1.61
N LEU A 65 3.74 13.45 1.34
CA LEU A 65 3.19 14.60 2.06
C LEU A 65 2.95 14.27 3.53
N GLY A 66 2.42 13.07 3.81
CA GLY A 66 2.21 12.62 5.18
C GLY A 66 3.52 12.58 5.97
N GLU A 67 4.59 12.10 5.34
CA GLU A 67 5.91 12.06 5.96
C GLU A 67 6.45 13.46 6.23
N THR A 68 6.27 14.37 5.29
CA THR A 68 6.69 15.77 5.46
C THR A 68 5.92 16.44 6.59
N VAL A 69 4.60 16.28 6.63
CA VAL A 69 3.77 16.84 7.69
C VAL A 69 4.17 16.29 9.06
N SER A 70 4.44 15.00 9.14
CA SER A 70 4.84 14.36 10.39
C SER A 70 6.15 14.93 10.93
N LYS A 71 7.11 15.16 10.07
CA LYS A 71 8.41 15.73 10.44
C LYS A 71 8.31 17.21 10.80
N GLU A 72 7.56 17.98 10.01
CA GLU A 72 7.38 19.41 10.28
C GLU A 72 6.63 19.66 11.59
N SER A 73 5.75 18.74 11.97
CA SER A 73 5.01 18.83 13.24
C SER A 73 5.73 18.18 14.41
N ASP A 74 6.98 17.73 14.20
CA ASP A 74 7.84 17.12 15.22
C ASP A 74 7.21 15.86 15.83
N GLN A 75 6.57 15.05 14.98
CA GLN A 75 5.90 13.82 15.42
C GLN A 75 6.63 12.54 14.98
N GLY A 76 7.81 12.66 14.35
CA GLY A 76 8.60 11.52 13.93
C GLY A 76 8.17 11.00 12.56
N ASN A 77 8.28 9.70 12.36
CA ASN A 77 7.97 9.07 11.08
C ASN A 77 6.47 8.84 10.91
N CYS A 78 5.97 9.04 9.69
CA CYS A 78 4.58 8.77 9.38
C CYS A 78 4.36 7.26 9.30
N GLN A 79 3.40 6.74 10.05
CA GLN A 79 3.11 5.31 10.06
C GLN A 79 2.20 4.90 8.91
N TYR A 80 1.17 5.68 8.64
CA TYR A 80 0.29 5.48 7.49
C TYR A 80 -0.55 6.73 7.26
N VAL A 81 -1.14 6.83 6.06
CA VAL A 81 -2.08 7.88 5.73
C VAL A 81 -3.43 7.22 5.41
N SER A 82 -4.50 7.77 5.94
CA SER A 82 -5.84 7.24 5.72
C SER A 82 -6.73 8.34 5.16
N VAL A 83 -7.48 8.01 4.11
CA VAL A 83 -8.46 8.92 3.52
C VAL A 83 -9.82 8.26 3.65
N ILE A 84 -10.68 8.89 4.44
CA ILE A 84 -12.04 8.38 4.70
C ILE A 84 -13.00 9.08 3.77
N ASN A 85 -13.67 8.32 2.93
CA ASN A 85 -14.53 8.86 1.89
C ASN A 85 -15.98 8.42 2.11
N GLU A 86 -16.87 9.06 1.38
CA GLU A 86 -18.30 8.75 1.43
C GLU A 86 -18.60 7.29 1.10
N ASN A 87 -17.91 6.75 0.09
CA ASN A 87 -18.21 5.42 -0.43
C ASN A 87 -17.05 4.42 -0.25
N GLY A 88 -16.10 4.72 0.61
CA GLY A 88 -14.98 3.80 0.85
C GLY A 88 -13.83 4.48 1.56
N ARG A 89 -12.75 3.72 1.70
CA ARG A 89 -11.57 4.19 2.43
C ARG A 89 -10.31 3.81 1.68
N VAL A 90 -9.34 4.70 1.74
CA VAL A 90 -8.00 4.48 1.16
C VAL A 90 -7.00 4.53 2.31
N MET A 91 -6.13 3.54 2.38
CA MET A 91 -5.05 3.53 3.37
C MET A 91 -3.73 3.33 2.65
N VAL A 92 -2.74 4.16 2.96
CA VAL A 92 -1.44 4.14 2.31
C VAL A 92 -0.38 3.87 3.37
N LEU A 93 0.44 2.83 3.15
CA LEU A 93 1.48 2.42 4.09
C LEU A 93 2.80 2.25 3.35
N ARG A 94 3.90 2.53 4.05
CA ARG A 94 5.23 2.29 3.50
C ARG A 94 5.58 0.80 3.64
N VAL A 95 6.19 0.24 2.60
CA VAL A 95 6.70 -1.13 2.61
C VAL A 95 8.21 -1.06 2.50
N GLY A 96 8.92 -1.19 3.63
CA GLY A 96 10.36 -0.98 3.66
C GLY A 96 10.69 0.45 3.22
N ASP A 97 11.81 0.61 2.54
CA ASP A 97 12.30 1.94 2.12
C ASP A 97 11.91 2.32 0.70
N SER A 98 11.44 1.38 -0.10
CA SER A 98 11.32 1.60 -1.54
C SER A 98 9.91 1.44 -2.12
N LEU A 99 8.98 0.86 -1.37
CA LEU A 99 7.63 0.57 -1.87
C LEU A 99 6.54 1.21 -1.01
N THR A 100 5.37 1.30 -1.60
CA THR A 100 4.16 1.81 -0.94
C THR A 100 3.02 0.84 -1.23
N LEU A 101 2.28 0.47 -0.20
CA LEU A 101 1.05 -0.31 -0.34
C LEU A 101 -0.14 0.62 -0.16
N THR A 102 -1.05 0.58 -1.11
CA THR A 102 -2.34 1.26 -1.01
C THR A 102 -3.43 0.21 -0.92
N THR A 103 -4.25 0.28 0.12
CA THR A 103 -5.42 -0.60 0.27
C THR A 103 -6.70 0.19 0.09
N LEU A 104 -7.64 -0.42 -0.62
CA LEU A 104 -8.94 0.16 -0.91
C LEU A 104 -10.00 -0.71 -0.27
N SER A 105 -10.83 -0.13 0.58
CA SER A 105 -11.84 -0.88 1.32
C SER A 105 -13.20 -0.20 1.27
N THR A 106 -14.24 -0.97 1.59
CA THR A 106 -15.62 -0.49 1.56
C THR A 106 -15.89 0.48 2.71
N GLN A 107 -16.92 1.28 2.57
CA GLN A 107 -17.34 2.24 3.59
C GLN A 107 -17.72 1.59 4.92
N ASP A 108 -18.16 0.34 4.88
CA ASP A 108 -18.59 -0.40 6.06
C ASP A 108 -17.47 -1.19 6.72
N SER A 109 -16.24 -1.09 6.19
CA SER A 109 -15.13 -1.86 6.72
C SER A 109 -14.75 -1.41 8.13
N ASN A 110 -14.27 -2.37 8.93
CA ASN A 110 -13.70 -2.09 10.24
C ASN A 110 -12.28 -1.55 10.04
N LEU A 111 -12.04 -0.29 10.41
CA LEU A 111 -10.72 0.35 10.22
C LEU A 111 -9.59 -0.40 10.92
N GLY A 112 -9.86 -0.92 12.12
CA GLY A 112 -8.86 -1.68 12.86
C GLY A 112 -8.45 -2.96 12.12
N MET A 113 -9.41 -3.64 11.51
CA MET A 113 -9.12 -4.86 10.73
C MET A 113 -8.40 -4.55 9.45
N VAL A 114 -8.78 -3.47 8.75
CA VAL A 114 -8.09 -3.02 7.54
C VAL A 114 -6.64 -2.68 7.88
N LEU A 115 -6.43 -1.94 8.96
CA LEU A 115 -5.09 -1.55 9.40
C LEU A 115 -4.26 -2.78 9.79
N SER A 116 -4.82 -3.71 10.56
CA SER A 116 -4.11 -4.93 10.96
C SER A 116 -3.71 -5.78 9.77
N ALA A 117 -4.64 -6.00 8.84
CA ALA A 117 -4.38 -6.79 7.63
C ALA A 117 -3.32 -6.12 6.74
N SER A 118 -3.44 -4.80 6.57
CA SER A 118 -2.50 -4.03 5.75
C SER A 118 -1.10 -3.99 6.38
N THR A 119 -1.01 -3.78 7.69
CA THR A 119 0.25 -3.74 8.42
C THR A 119 0.96 -5.10 8.36
N LYS A 120 0.21 -6.19 8.51
CA LYS A 120 0.79 -7.54 8.40
C LYS A 120 1.35 -7.77 6.99
N ALA A 121 0.60 -7.38 5.96
CA ALA A 121 1.06 -7.52 4.58
C ALA A 121 2.34 -6.73 4.33
N THR A 122 2.41 -5.47 4.79
CA THR A 122 3.60 -4.65 4.61
C THR A 122 4.81 -5.25 5.32
N ALA A 123 4.64 -5.77 6.53
CA ALA A 123 5.72 -6.39 7.29
C ALA A 123 6.25 -7.64 6.60
N ASP A 124 5.35 -8.51 6.14
CA ASP A 124 5.73 -9.75 5.46
C ASP A 124 6.45 -9.48 4.15
N ILE A 125 5.96 -8.51 3.37
CA ILE A 125 6.58 -8.13 2.08
C ILE A 125 7.94 -7.49 2.32
N ALA A 126 8.04 -6.57 3.27
CA ALA A 126 9.30 -5.88 3.58
C ALA A 126 10.38 -6.87 4.04
N GLU A 127 10.01 -7.83 4.89
CA GLU A 127 10.95 -8.84 5.36
C GLU A 127 11.49 -9.69 4.21
N ALA A 128 10.62 -10.12 3.31
CA ALA A 128 11.02 -10.91 2.15
C ALA A 128 11.95 -10.14 1.22
N LEU A 129 11.71 -8.85 1.01
CA LEU A 129 12.55 -8.03 0.14
C LEU A 129 13.94 -7.79 0.73
N GLN A 130 14.07 -7.77 2.05
CA GLN A 130 15.36 -7.61 2.71
C GLN A 130 16.24 -8.86 2.60
N GLN A 131 15.64 -10.03 2.39
CA GLN A 131 16.38 -11.30 2.29
C GLN A 131 16.91 -11.56 0.89
N ASN A 132 16.56 -10.75 -0.06
CA ASN A 132 17.02 -10.86 -1.44
C ASN A 132 18.08 -9.78 -1.74
#